data_94151aa787a5984049f25e6884aa1e03
#
_entry.id   94151aa787a5984049f25e6884aa1e03
#
_cell.length_a   1.000
_cell.length_b   1.000
_cell.length_c   1.000
_cell.angle_alpha   90.00
_cell.angle_beta   90.00
_cell.angle_gamma   90.00
#
_symmetry.space_group_name_H-M   'P 1'
#
loop_
_entity.id
_entity.type
_entity.pdbx_description
1 polymer ?
#
loop_
_entity_poly.entity_id
_entity_poly.type
_entity_poly.pdbx_seq_one_letter_code
_entity_poly.pdbx_strand_id
1 'polypeptide(L)'
;MPHRFSREWVDGLTPIGPSMARVLIVGGGLAGLSAALEATSAGHHVVALERAPRVGGRATTQPLDGFAMGYGPHLLLKNGPLHSITKKLSRVRLATQPLRPHRCEVLGHGLIRPTGDVRTAALNKRALKMNDQTHPIVQGTDFLSTWGSPKTDEKRRSALNKSQLLVSNEGWAGLVGRMAAALDEVGVFIECGLEVTRIEPGIAHLSDGRMIETDVIILACGSKTARKLVSSMDETASQKFTTIQRTTASVVELGLDSKPFQEHHAVVDIERSMAILDYFSIQPRLGLEGSHLAAVAVGGLPQDAGTTRFESADQRLTALEAFLDERALGWREHIIQEGRQSKITLHELPSEELTQLSFAEHGVLLAGAWVESEHSLADGAVASGRKAGRLIAKAIH
;
A
#
# COMPACT_ATOMS: atom_id res chain seq x y z
N MET A 1 12.46 -27.38 -3.99
CA MET A 1 13.88 -27.42 -4.43
C MET A 1 14.19 -26.06 -5.02
N PRO A 2 15.19 -25.31 -4.59
CA PRO A 2 15.53 -24.03 -5.18
C PRO A 2 16.18 -24.28 -6.54
N HIS A 3 15.55 -23.83 -7.62
CA HIS A 3 16.19 -23.80 -8.93
C HIS A 3 17.34 -22.79 -8.89
N ARG A 4 18.56 -23.29 -8.92
CA ARG A 4 19.77 -22.50 -9.11
C ARG A 4 19.74 -21.92 -10.53
N PHE A 5 19.95 -20.62 -10.65
CA PHE A 5 20.31 -20.00 -11.92
C PHE A 5 21.56 -20.69 -12.48
N SER A 6 21.45 -21.27 -13.65
CA SER A 6 22.63 -21.62 -14.46
C SER A 6 23.16 -20.33 -15.13
N ARG A 7 24.47 -20.27 -15.38
CA ARG A 7 25.11 -19.22 -16.18
C ARG A 7 24.48 -19.00 -17.55
N GLU A 8 23.73 -20.00 -18.04
CA GLU A 8 23.02 -20.00 -19.34
C GLU A 8 21.97 -18.89 -19.47
N TRP A 9 21.48 -18.29 -18.37
CA TRP A 9 20.52 -17.20 -18.43
C TRP A 9 21.13 -15.86 -18.87
N VAL A 10 22.45 -15.69 -18.66
CA VAL A 10 23.18 -14.47 -19.06
C VAL A 10 23.69 -14.59 -20.49
N ASP A 11 24.04 -15.81 -20.93
CA ASP A 11 24.70 -16.06 -22.24
C ASP A 11 23.72 -16.40 -23.37
N GLY A 12 22.45 -16.66 -23.07
CA GLY A 12 21.42 -17.11 -24.02
C GLY A 12 20.48 -16.05 -24.60
N LEU A 13 20.71 -14.77 -24.32
CA LEU A 13 19.86 -13.70 -24.85
C LEU A 13 20.13 -13.50 -26.34
N THR A 14 19.19 -13.89 -27.20
CA THR A 14 19.15 -13.51 -28.61
C THR A 14 19.34 -12.01 -28.78
N PRO A 15 20.01 -11.52 -29.86
CA PRO A 15 20.15 -10.10 -30.12
C PRO A 15 18.79 -9.40 -30.04
N ILE A 16 18.67 -8.47 -29.10
CA ILE A 16 17.44 -7.73 -28.86
C ILE A 16 17.24 -6.77 -30.02
N GLY A 17 16.05 -6.73 -30.61
CA GLY A 17 15.72 -5.72 -31.61
C GLY A 17 15.83 -4.30 -31.02
N PRO A 18 16.00 -3.25 -31.83
CA PRO A 18 16.35 -1.90 -31.39
C PRO A 18 15.36 -1.21 -30.44
N SER A 19 14.27 -1.85 -30.06
CA SER A 19 13.26 -1.33 -29.12
C SER A 19 13.14 -2.13 -27.82
N MET A 20 13.85 -3.26 -27.67
CA MET A 20 13.74 -4.15 -26.51
C MET A 20 14.91 -3.90 -25.55
N ALA A 21 14.60 -3.70 -24.27
CA ALA A 21 15.59 -3.48 -23.20
C ALA A 21 15.54 -4.63 -22.18
N ARG A 22 16.70 -4.89 -21.55
CA ARG A 22 16.81 -5.69 -20.32
C ARG A 22 16.48 -4.78 -19.14
N VAL A 23 15.43 -5.08 -18.42
CA VAL A 23 14.94 -4.25 -17.32
C VAL A 23 15.02 -5.02 -16.00
N LEU A 24 15.77 -4.47 -15.06
CA LEU A 24 15.82 -4.94 -13.70
C LEU A 24 14.88 -4.13 -12.81
N ILE A 25 13.96 -4.79 -12.13
CA ILE A 25 13.07 -4.18 -11.13
C ILE A 25 13.55 -4.54 -9.73
N VAL A 26 13.84 -3.53 -8.92
CA VAL A 26 14.29 -3.68 -7.54
C VAL A 26 13.13 -3.43 -6.59
N GLY A 27 12.55 -4.51 -6.06
CA GLY A 27 11.41 -4.51 -5.16
C GLY A 27 10.14 -5.13 -5.77
N GLY A 28 9.63 -6.18 -5.14
CA GLY A 28 8.44 -6.95 -5.53
C GLY A 28 7.14 -6.44 -4.90
N GLY A 29 7.06 -5.16 -4.50
CA GLY A 29 5.83 -4.52 -4.03
C GLY A 29 4.88 -4.13 -5.17
N LEU A 30 3.74 -3.50 -4.85
CA LEU A 30 2.73 -3.09 -5.85
C LEU A 30 3.33 -2.22 -6.97
N ALA A 31 4.28 -1.35 -6.65
CA ALA A 31 4.95 -0.51 -7.65
C ALA A 31 5.79 -1.35 -8.62
N GLY A 32 6.61 -2.29 -8.08
CA GLY A 32 7.47 -3.14 -8.90
C GLY A 32 6.68 -4.11 -9.77
N LEU A 33 5.69 -4.80 -9.19
CA LEU A 33 4.81 -5.68 -9.95
C LEU A 33 4.06 -4.92 -11.07
N SER A 34 3.62 -3.68 -10.80
CA SER A 34 2.96 -2.85 -11.81
C SER A 34 3.92 -2.38 -12.91
N ALA A 35 5.17 -2.06 -12.54
CA ALA A 35 6.21 -1.71 -13.50
C ALA A 35 6.56 -2.92 -14.39
N ALA A 36 6.68 -4.11 -13.79
CA ALA A 36 6.93 -5.35 -14.53
C ALA A 36 5.84 -5.66 -15.56
N LEU A 37 4.56 -5.57 -15.15
CA LEU A 37 3.42 -5.79 -16.06
C LEU A 37 3.43 -4.81 -17.24
N GLU A 38 3.72 -3.55 -17.00
CA GLU A 38 3.73 -2.53 -18.05
C GLU A 38 4.96 -2.69 -18.97
N ALA A 39 6.15 -2.95 -18.40
CA ALA A 39 7.39 -3.16 -19.14
C ALA A 39 7.31 -4.39 -20.05
N THR A 40 6.79 -5.51 -19.52
CA THR A 40 6.61 -6.74 -20.29
C THR A 40 5.57 -6.55 -21.39
N SER A 41 4.48 -5.84 -21.10
CA SER A 41 3.46 -5.51 -22.13
C SER A 41 4.03 -4.64 -23.25
N ALA A 42 5.08 -3.86 -22.99
CA ALA A 42 5.80 -3.07 -23.99
C ALA A 42 6.88 -3.88 -24.74
N GLY A 43 7.07 -5.18 -24.42
CA GLY A 43 7.99 -6.07 -25.08
C GLY A 43 9.40 -6.07 -24.50
N HIS A 44 9.64 -5.51 -23.33
CA HIS A 44 10.95 -5.55 -22.67
C HIS A 44 11.18 -6.87 -21.94
N HIS A 45 12.43 -7.28 -21.80
CA HIS A 45 12.84 -8.41 -20.96
C HIS A 45 12.94 -7.96 -19.50
N VAL A 46 12.15 -8.56 -18.62
CA VAL A 46 12.01 -8.10 -17.23
C VAL A 46 12.44 -9.18 -16.25
N VAL A 47 13.27 -8.77 -15.29
CA VAL A 47 13.59 -9.53 -14.07
C VAL A 47 13.24 -8.67 -12.88
N ALA A 48 12.59 -9.25 -11.87
CA ALA A 48 12.27 -8.56 -10.63
C ALA A 48 12.96 -9.24 -9.45
N LEU A 49 13.56 -8.45 -8.57
CA LEU A 49 14.21 -8.93 -7.34
C LEU A 49 13.50 -8.37 -6.12
N GLU A 50 13.22 -9.24 -5.17
CA GLU A 50 12.63 -8.90 -3.88
C GLU A 50 13.50 -9.47 -2.73
N ARG A 51 13.91 -8.61 -1.79
CA ARG A 51 14.74 -9.04 -0.65
C ARG A 51 13.98 -9.90 0.37
N ALA A 52 12.67 -9.70 0.48
CA ALA A 52 11.82 -10.52 1.34
C ALA A 52 11.58 -11.90 0.73
N PRO A 53 11.21 -12.91 1.53
CA PRO A 53 10.93 -14.26 1.02
C PRO A 53 9.67 -14.34 0.15
N ARG A 54 8.92 -13.26 0.01
CA ARG A 54 7.69 -13.16 -0.78
C ARG A 54 7.47 -11.77 -1.33
N VAL A 55 6.76 -11.67 -2.45
CA VAL A 55 6.32 -10.41 -3.04
C VAL A 55 5.19 -9.74 -2.24
N GLY A 56 4.92 -8.47 -2.54
CA GLY A 56 3.81 -7.69 -2.01
C GLY A 56 4.26 -6.46 -1.22
N GLY A 57 5.43 -6.49 -0.60
CA GLY A 57 5.91 -5.38 0.22
C GLY A 57 4.90 -5.02 1.32
N ARG A 58 4.45 -3.76 1.39
CA ARG A 58 3.43 -3.32 2.36
C ARG A 58 2.02 -3.87 2.09
N ALA A 59 1.77 -4.41 0.91
CA ALA A 59 0.52 -5.08 0.56
C ALA A 59 0.53 -6.58 0.87
N THR A 60 1.60 -7.07 1.52
CA THR A 60 1.67 -8.46 1.93
C THR A 60 0.73 -8.75 3.10
N THR A 61 0.14 -9.93 3.11
CA THR A 61 -0.63 -10.45 4.24
C THR A 61 -0.08 -11.79 4.67
N GLN A 62 -0.20 -12.13 5.94
CA GLN A 62 0.07 -13.48 6.42
C GLN A 62 -1.25 -14.25 6.49
N PRO A 63 -1.44 -15.31 5.71
CA PRO A 63 -2.54 -16.23 5.94
C PRO A 63 -2.23 -17.03 7.21
N LEU A 64 -3.06 -16.85 8.24
CA LEU A 64 -2.97 -17.57 9.51
C LEU A 64 -4.37 -18.09 9.84
N ASP A 65 -4.53 -19.40 9.93
CA ASP A 65 -5.75 -20.10 10.36
C ASP A 65 -7.08 -19.53 9.82
N GLY A 66 -7.11 -19.19 8.51
CA GLY A 66 -8.27 -18.63 7.83
C GLY A 66 -8.40 -17.11 7.89
N PHE A 67 -7.51 -16.40 8.61
CA PHE A 67 -7.44 -14.95 8.60
C PHE A 67 -6.30 -14.46 7.70
N ALA A 68 -6.57 -13.49 6.84
CA ALA A 68 -5.56 -12.82 6.03
C ALA A 68 -5.05 -11.58 6.78
N MET A 69 -4.15 -11.81 7.77
CA MET A 69 -3.59 -10.74 8.57
C MET A 69 -2.71 -9.82 7.73
N GLY A 70 -3.05 -8.54 7.67
CA GLY A 70 -2.29 -7.47 7.03
C GLY A 70 -1.44 -6.70 8.04
N TYR A 71 -1.17 -5.46 7.70
CA TYR A 71 -0.54 -4.50 8.61
C TYR A 71 -1.48 -3.31 8.79
N GLY A 72 -2.71 -3.60 9.26
CA GLY A 72 -3.76 -2.61 9.52
C GLY A 72 -4.80 -2.48 8.41
N PRO A 73 -5.63 -1.44 8.52
CA PRO A 73 -6.75 -1.24 7.60
C PRO A 73 -6.31 -1.00 6.15
N HIS A 74 -6.86 -1.78 5.25
CA HIS A 74 -6.60 -1.67 3.82
C HIS A 74 -7.88 -1.46 3.03
N LEU A 75 -7.99 -0.34 2.32
CA LEU A 75 -9.15 0.02 1.52
C LEU A 75 -8.76 0.32 0.07
N LEU A 76 -9.49 -0.30 -0.86
CA LEU A 76 -9.37 -0.08 -2.30
C LEU A 76 -10.25 1.09 -2.75
N LEU A 77 -9.73 1.97 -3.57
CA LEU A 77 -10.55 2.94 -4.28
C LEU A 77 -11.20 2.28 -5.50
N LYS A 78 -12.53 2.28 -5.58
CA LYS A 78 -13.27 1.77 -6.74
C LYS A 78 -12.81 2.48 -8.02
N ASN A 79 -12.42 1.70 -9.02
CA ASN A 79 -11.85 2.18 -10.28
C ASN A 79 -10.54 2.98 -10.13
N GLY A 80 -9.89 2.93 -8.96
CA GLY A 80 -8.52 3.39 -8.80
C GLY A 80 -7.53 2.48 -9.55
N PRO A 81 -6.27 2.90 -9.68
CA PRO A 81 -5.24 2.14 -10.38
C PRO A 81 -5.12 0.68 -9.94
N LEU A 82 -5.05 0.41 -8.62
CA LEU A 82 -4.94 -0.96 -8.10
C LEU A 82 -6.19 -1.79 -8.38
N HIS A 83 -7.38 -1.26 -8.10
CA HIS A 83 -8.63 -1.96 -8.38
C HIS A 83 -8.78 -2.26 -9.88
N SER A 84 -8.42 -1.30 -10.75
CA SER A 84 -8.56 -1.44 -12.20
C SER A 84 -7.62 -2.47 -12.78
N ILE A 85 -6.35 -2.50 -12.35
CA ILE A 85 -5.37 -3.47 -12.83
C ILE A 85 -5.74 -4.88 -12.36
N THR A 86 -5.94 -5.09 -11.06
CA THR A 86 -6.22 -6.42 -10.48
C THR A 86 -7.53 -7.02 -10.97
N LYS A 87 -8.54 -6.19 -11.28
CA LYS A 87 -9.81 -6.64 -11.88
C LYS A 87 -9.62 -7.23 -13.28
N LYS A 88 -8.61 -6.79 -14.03
CA LYS A 88 -8.36 -7.20 -15.42
C LYS A 88 -7.42 -8.39 -15.56
N LEU A 89 -6.55 -8.62 -14.56
CA LEU A 89 -5.47 -9.61 -14.63
C LEU A 89 -5.91 -11.06 -14.44
N SER A 90 -7.15 -11.34 -14.08
CA SER A 90 -7.61 -12.70 -13.87
C SER A 90 -9.00 -12.90 -14.45
N ARG A 91 -9.27 -14.11 -14.96
CA ARG A 91 -10.61 -14.52 -15.39
C ARG A 91 -11.58 -14.64 -14.21
N VAL A 92 -11.06 -14.85 -13.00
CA VAL A 92 -11.87 -14.89 -11.78
C VAL A 92 -12.24 -13.46 -11.40
N ARG A 93 -13.55 -13.21 -11.24
CA ARG A 93 -14.06 -11.89 -10.87
C ARG A 93 -13.50 -11.46 -9.51
N LEU A 94 -12.95 -10.25 -9.46
CA LEU A 94 -12.57 -9.61 -8.20
C LEU A 94 -13.84 -9.28 -7.41
N ALA A 95 -14.08 -10.01 -6.32
CA ALA A 95 -15.20 -9.77 -5.44
C ALA A 95 -14.81 -8.74 -4.36
N THR A 96 -15.61 -7.68 -4.25
CA THR A 96 -15.37 -6.59 -3.30
C THR A 96 -16.67 -6.15 -2.64
N GLN A 97 -16.58 -5.62 -1.42
CA GLN A 97 -17.69 -5.01 -0.69
C GLN A 97 -17.34 -3.58 -0.25
N PRO A 98 -18.30 -2.67 -0.24
CA PRO A 98 -18.03 -1.29 0.12
C PRO A 98 -18.02 -1.06 1.63
N LEU A 99 -17.09 -0.24 2.09
CA LEU A 99 -17.19 0.44 3.37
C LEU A 99 -18.40 1.39 3.33
N ARG A 100 -19.35 1.22 4.25
CA ARG A 100 -20.62 1.95 4.22
C ARG A 100 -20.62 3.09 5.23
N PRO A 101 -20.76 4.35 4.84
CA PRO A 101 -20.72 5.51 5.74
C PRO A 101 -21.79 5.47 6.86
N HIS A 102 -22.94 4.82 6.62
CA HIS A 102 -23.97 4.64 7.62
C HIS A 102 -23.68 3.50 8.63
N ARG A 103 -22.51 2.87 8.52
CA ARG A 103 -21.92 1.92 9.47
C ARG A 103 -20.54 2.34 9.96
N CYS A 104 -20.15 3.60 9.70
CA CYS A 104 -18.90 4.19 10.19
C CYS A 104 -19.24 5.23 11.24
N GLU A 105 -18.81 5.01 12.46
CA GLU A 105 -18.98 5.92 13.59
C GLU A 105 -17.77 6.84 13.74
N VAL A 106 -18.00 8.11 14.02
CA VAL A 106 -17.01 9.02 14.58
C VAL A 106 -17.32 9.13 16.07
N LEU A 107 -16.40 8.68 16.91
CA LEU A 107 -16.60 8.53 18.34
C LEU A 107 -17.07 9.85 18.97
N GLY A 108 -18.14 9.80 19.75
CA GLY A 108 -18.77 10.98 20.36
C GLY A 108 -19.59 11.86 19.41
N HIS A 109 -19.60 11.58 18.10
CA HIS A 109 -20.25 12.41 17.07
C HIS A 109 -21.25 11.64 16.19
N GLY A 110 -21.32 10.31 16.36
CA GLY A 110 -22.26 9.43 15.67
C GLY A 110 -21.81 9.01 14.28
N LEU A 111 -22.74 8.51 13.47
CA LEU A 111 -22.46 7.93 12.17
C LEU A 111 -22.16 9.01 11.12
N ILE A 112 -21.20 8.75 10.23
CA ILE A 112 -20.84 9.64 9.10
C ILE A 112 -22.10 9.96 8.29
N ARG A 113 -22.96 8.96 8.05
CA ARG A 113 -24.25 9.14 7.41
C ARG A 113 -25.33 8.52 8.31
N PRO A 114 -25.95 9.30 9.20
CA PRO A 114 -27.05 8.81 10.04
C PRO A 114 -28.21 8.27 9.21
N THR A 115 -28.83 7.19 9.69
CA THR A 115 -30.08 6.63 9.16
C THR A 115 -31.19 6.94 10.16
N GLY A 116 -32.33 7.42 9.67
CA GLY A 116 -33.50 7.71 10.51
C GLY A 116 -33.57 9.15 11.08
N ASP A 117 -32.47 9.83 11.27
CA ASP A 117 -32.44 11.25 11.69
C ASP A 117 -32.17 12.15 10.47
N VAL A 118 -33.23 12.66 9.87
CA VAL A 118 -33.20 13.51 8.67
C VAL A 118 -32.42 14.82 8.90
N ARG A 119 -32.54 15.40 10.11
CA ARG A 119 -31.87 16.68 10.44
C ARG A 119 -30.37 16.51 10.53
N THR A 120 -29.89 15.56 11.32
CA THR A 120 -28.44 15.28 11.46
C THR A 120 -27.86 14.78 10.14
N ALA A 121 -28.58 13.94 9.40
CA ALA A 121 -28.13 13.51 8.06
C ALA A 121 -27.96 14.69 7.10
N ALA A 122 -28.87 15.68 7.13
CA ALA A 122 -28.77 16.88 6.30
C ALA A 122 -27.56 17.77 6.71
N LEU A 123 -27.32 17.94 8.02
CA LEU A 123 -26.18 18.70 8.54
C LEU A 123 -24.86 18.04 8.15
N ASN A 124 -24.70 16.74 8.39
CA ASN A 124 -23.50 15.99 8.02
C ASN A 124 -23.25 16.05 6.50
N LYS A 125 -24.30 15.88 5.69
CA LYS A 125 -24.21 15.99 4.22
C LYS A 125 -23.74 17.38 3.79
N ARG A 126 -24.24 18.45 4.45
CA ARG A 126 -23.82 19.82 4.17
C ARG A 126 -22.36 20.04 4.53
N ALA A 127 -21.94 19.64 5.75
CA ALA A 127 -20.55 19.75 6.20
C ALA A 127 -19.59 19.02 5.25
N LEU A 128 -19.91 17.78 4.85
CA LEU A 128 -19.13 17.00 3.89
C LEU A 128 -19.06 17.67 2.50
N LYS A 129 -20.17 18.27 2.05
CA LYS A 129 -20.21 18.98 0.75
C LYS A 129 -19.35 20.25 0.77
N MET A 130 -19.37 20.97 1.88
CA MET A 130 -18.59 22.20 2.07
C MET A 130 -17.13 21.94 2.47
N ASN A 131 -16.79 20.70 2.74
CA ASN A 131 -15.47 20.30 3.27
C ASN A 131 -15.09 21.08 4.53
N ASP A 132 -16.04 21.22 5.45
CA ASP A 132 -15.84 21.96 6.69
C ASP A 132 -14.92 21.18 7.64
N GLN A 133 -13.63 21.52 7.61
CA GLN A 133 -12.59 20.85 8.40
C GLN A 133 -12.77 21.03 9.92
N THR A 134 -13.63 21.91 10.35
CA THR A 134 -13.97 22.07 11.79
C THR A 134 -15.03 21.06 12.24
N HIS A 135 -15.74 20.44 11.29
CA HIS A 135 -16.80 19.50 11.60
C HIS A 135 -16.26 18.09 11.85
N PRO A 136 -16.52 17.46 13.02
CA PRO A 136 -15.94 16.15 13.39
C PRO A 136 -16.21 15.04 12.38
N ILE A 137 -17.39 15.02 11.76
CA ILE A 137 -17.74 14.05 10.72
C ILE A 137 -16.85 14.18 9.48
N VAL A 138 -16.44 15.38 9.12
CA VAL A 138 -15.49 15.61 8.01
C VAL A 138 -14.12 15.10 8.41
N GLN A 139 -13.64 15.42 9.61
CA GLN A 139 -12.36 14.94 10.13
C GLN A 139 -12.32 13.40 10.21
N GLY A 140 -13.38 12.75 10.70
CA GLY A 140 -13.48 11.29 10.74
C GLY A 140 -13.55 10.65 9.35
N THR A 141 -14.25 11.30 8.40
CA THR A 141 -14.27 10.88 6.99
C THR A 141 -12.87 10.98 6.39
N ASP A 142 -12.15 12.05 6.67
CA ASP A 142 -10.80 12.25 6.20
C ASP A 142 -9.85 11.21 6.81
N PHE A 143 -9.96 10.94 8.09
CA PHE A 143 -9.17 9.90 8.75
C PHE A 143 -9.32 8.52 8.08
N LEU A 144 -10.52 8.14 7.63
CA LEU A 144 -10.74 6.87 6.93
C LEU A 144 -10.32 6.89 5.46
N SER A 145 -10.20 8.05 4.84
CA SER A 145 -10.09 8.12 3.38
C SER A 145 -8.90 8.87 2.82
N THR A 146 -8.33 9.83 3.55
CA THR A 146 -7.35 10.77 2.99
C THR A 146 -5.97 10.61 3.63
N TRP A 147 -5.08 9.92 2.95
CA TRP A 147 -3.71 9.67 3.38
C TRP A 147 -2.71 10.05 2.29
N GLY A 148 -3.02 11.10 1.52
CA GLY A 148 -2.24 11.46 0.37
C GLY A 148 -1.99 12.96 0.25
N SER A 149 -1.79 13.41 -0.97
CA SER A 149 -1.72 14.84 -1.28
C SER A 149 -3.11 15.46 -1.35
N PRO A 150 -3.24 16.78 -1.14
CA PRO A 150 -4.53 17.47 -1.25
C PRO A 150 -5.30 17.20 -2.55
N LYS A 151 -4.60 17.00 -3.66
CA LYS A 151 -5.21 16.67 -4.97
C LYS A 151 -5.94 15.33 -4.99
N THR A 152 -5.48 14.36 -4.19
CA THR A 152 -6.07 13.01 -4.16
C THR A 152 -7.12 12.87 -3.07
N ASP A 153 -7.07 13.72 -2.05
CA ASP A 153 -7.87 13.61 -0.84
C ASP A 153 -9.35 13.86 -1.12
N GLU A 154 -9.71 14.87 -1.91
CA GLU A 154 -11.10 15.13 -2.31
C GLU A 154 -11.74 13.94 -3.01
N LYS A 155 -11.01 13.29 -3.93
CA LYS A 155 -11.48 12.10 -4.64
C LYS A 155 -11.75 10.95 -3.68
N ARG A 156 -10.87 10.70 -2.72
CA ARG A 156 -11.03 9.62 -1.75
C ARG A 156 -12.15 9.91 -0.74
N ARG A 157 -12.27 11.15 -0.26
CA ARG A 157 -13.38 11.60 0.59
C ARG A 157 -14.73 11.41 -0.12
N SER A 158 -14.82 11.84 -1.37
CA SER A 158 -16.01 11.62 -2.21
C SER A 158 -16.31 10.13 -2.40
N ALA A 159 -15.28 9.30 -2.53
CA ALA A 159 -15.42 7.85 -2.67
C ALA A 159 -15.99 7.19 -1.41
N LEU A 160 -15.56 7.58 -0.21
CA LEU A 160 -16.15 7.08 1.04
C LEU A 160 -17.64 7.44 1.09
N ASN A 161 -17.99 8.70 0.83
CA ASN A 161 -19.38 9.16 0.86
C ASN A 161 -20.30 8.45 -0.16
N LYS A 162 -19.74 7.98 -1.25
CA LYS A 162 -20.45 7.22 -2.30
C LYS A 162 -20.35 5.70 -2.10
N SER A 163 -19.82 5.24 -0.96
CA SER A 163 -19.54 3.81 -0.71
C SER A 163 -18.66 3.18 -1.81
N GLN A 164 -17.61 3.90 -2.20
CA GLN A 164 -16.66 3.49 -3.24
C GLN A 164 -15.26 3.18 -2.69
N LEU A 165 -15.06 3.20 -1.37
CA LEU A 165 -13.96 2.53 -0.71
C LEU A 165 -14.37 1.08 -0.46
N LEU A 166 -13.55 0.14 -0.92
CA LEU A 166 -13.90 -1.27 -1.01
C LEU A 166 -12.91 -2.11 -0.19
N VAL A 167 -13.40 -3.21 0.33
CA VAL A 167 -12.61 -4.32 0.85
C VAL A 167 -12.66 -5.47 -0.14
N SER A 168 -11.52 -6.10 -0.42
CA SER A 168 -11.45 -7.28 -1.30
C SER A 168 -11.67 -8.56 -0.51
N ASN A 169 -12.47 -9.49 -1.04
CA ASN A 169 -12.67 -10.82 -0.45
C ASN A 169 -11.37 -11.64 -0.42
N GLU A 170 -10.45 -11.37 -1.33
CA GLU A 170 -9.17 -12.08 -1.43
C GLU A 170 -8.12 -11.48 -0.48
N GLY A 171 -8.47 -10.40 0.23
CA GLY A 171 -7.51 -9.59 0.95
C GLY A 171 -6.46 -8.97 0.01
N TRP A 172 -5.42 -8.39 0.58
CA TRP A 172 -4.35 -7.77 -0.21
C TRP A 172 -3.39 -8.80 -0.79
N ALA A 173 -3.20 -9.95 -0.12
CA ALA A 173 -2.42 -11.06 -0.67
C ALA A 173 -3.00 -11.57 -1.99
N GLY A 174 -4.33 -11.68 -2.09
CA GLY A 174 -4.99 -12.08 -3.33
C GLY A 174 -4.77 -11.09 -4.47
N LEU A 175 -4.79 -9.76 -4.17
CA LEU A 175 -4.49 -8.73 -5.17
C LEU A 175 -3.05 -8.83 -5.68
N VAL A 176 -2.09 -9.02 -4.76
CA VAL A 176 -0.68 -9.26 -5.11
C VAL A 176 -0.53 -10.57 -5.90
N GLY A 177 -1.22 -11.64 -5.46
CA GLY A 177 -1.22 -12.92 -6.14
C GLY A 177 -1.70 -12.84 -7.59
N ARG A 178 -2.75 -12.06 -7.88
CA ARG A 178 -3.20 -11.81 -9.26
C ARG A 178 -2.12 -11.16 -10.13
N MET A 179 -1.38 -10.21 -9.56
CA MET A 179 -0.30 -9.53 -10.29
C MET A 179 0.89 -10.46 -10.52
N ALA A 180 1.28 -11.23 -9.51
CA ALA A 180 2.37 -12.20 -9.62
C ALA A 180 2.04 -13.32 -10.61
N ALA A 181 0.84 -13.88 -10.54
CA ALA A 181 0.39 -14.92 -11.48
C ALA A 181 0.37 -14.42 -12.93
N ALA A 182 -0.09 -13.19 -13.18
CA ALA A 182 -0.08 -12.62 -14.52
C ALA A 182 1.34 -12.40 -15.07
N LEU A 183 2.31 -12.10 -14.20
CA LEU A 183 3.72 -11.98 -14.58
C LEU A 183 4.34 -13.36 -14.87
N ASP A 184 4.00 -14.37 -14.08
CA ASP A 184 4.44 -15.76 -14.30
C ASP A 184 3.90 -16.31 -15.65
N GLU A 185 2.62 -16.06 -15.96
CA GLU A 185 1.99 -16.46 -17.24
C GLU A 185 2.73 -15.90 -18.46
N VAL A 186 3.37 -14.73 -18.35
CA VAL A 186 4.14 -14.11 -19.44
C VAL A 186 5.65 -14.32 -19.31
N GLY A 187 6.08 -15.20 -18.41
CA GLY A 187 7.46 -15.63 -18.24
C GLY A 187 8.38 -14.63 -17.55
N VAL A 188 7.82 -13.66 -16.79
CA VAL A 188 8.63 -12.76 -15.97
C VAL A 188 9.16 -13.50 -14.75
N PHE A 189 10.47 -13.50 -14.60
CA PHE A 189 11.12 -14.10 -13.44
C PHE A 189 11.15 -13.14 -12.25
N ILE A 190 10.63 -13.60 -11.11
CA ILE A 190 10.67 -12.87 -9.84
C ILE A 190 11.46 -13.69 -8.83
N GLU A 191 12.63 -13.22 -8.43
CA GLU A 191 13.47 -13.85 -7.39
C GLU A 191 13.25 -13.16 -6.04
N CYS A 192 12.77 -13.94 -5.07
CA CYS A 192 12.58 -13.50 -3.68
C CYS A 192 13.76 -13.97 -2.81
N GLY A 193 14.00 -13.26 -1.68
CA GLY A 193 15.10 -13.55 -0.77
C GLY A 193 16.44 -12.98 -1.24
N LEU A 194 16.46 -12.12 -2.25
CA LEU A 194 17.67 -11.56 -2.84
C LEU A 194 17.66 -10.03 -2.81
N GLU A 195 18.65 -9.45 -2.15
CA GLU A 195 18.78 -7.99 -2.02
C GLU A 195 19.74 -7.42 -3.07
N VAL A 196 19.34 -6.31 -3.71
CA VAL A 196 20.26 -5.44 -4.44
C VAL A 196 20.93 -4.52 -3.43
N THR A 197 22.26 -4.62 -3.32
CA THR A 197 23.05 -3.92 -2.29
C THR A 197 23.67 -2.62 -2.78
N ARG A 198 23.97 -2.54 -4.09
CA ARG A 198 24.57 -1.40 -4.78
C ARG A 198 24.14 -1.40 -6.25
N ILE A 199 24.08 -0.23 -6.85
CA ILE A 199 23.87 -0.06 -8.30
C ILE A 199 24.94 0.87 -8.89
N GLU A 200 25.23 0.64 -10.16
CA GLU A 200 26.02 1.47 -11.05
C GLU A 200 25.24 1.60 -12.38
N PRO A 201 25.55 2.57 -13.24
CA PRO A 201 24.93 2.61 -14.57
C PRO A 201 25.06 1.26 -15.29
N GLY A 202 23.92 0.63 -15.58
CA GLY A 202 23.86 -0.67 -16.27
C GLY A 202 24.18 -1.90 -15.42
N ILE A 203 24.52 -1.79 -14.13
CA ILE A 203 24.92 -2.92 -13.28
C ILE A 203 24.24 -2.86 -11.91
N ALA A 204 23.72 -3.99 -11.45
CA ALA A 204 23.25 -4.17 -10.08
C ALA A 204 24.06 -5.26 -9.36
N HIS A 205 24.51 -4.97 -8.15
CA HIS A 205 25.25 -5.90 -7.28
C HIS A 205 24.29 -6.50 -6.26
N LEU A 206 24.37 -7.83 -6.06
CA LEU A 206 23.48 -8.59 -5.24
C LEU A 206 24.13 -9.02 -3.92
N SER A 207 23.31 -9.34 -2.94
CA SER A 207 23.78 -9.77 -1.60
C SER A 207 24.52 -11.11 -1.56
N ASP A 208 24.38 -11.93 -2.59
CA ASP A 208 25.08 -13.21 -2.76
C ASP A 208 26.39 -13.09 -3.58
N GLY A 209 26.78 -11.88 -3.95
CA GLY A 209 28.00 -11.59 -4.72
C GLY A 209 27.81 -11.63 -6.24
N ARG A 210 26.65 -12.01 -6.75
CA ARG A 210 26.33 -11.92 -8.19
C ARG A 210 26.18 -10.46 -8.63
N MET A 211 26.37 -10.23 -9.93
CA MET A 211 26.05 -8.98 -10.60
C MET A 211 25.06 -9.24 -11.74
N ILE A 212 24.18 -8.30 -11.99
CA ILE A 212 23.24 -8.33 -13.11
C ILE A 212 23.52 -7.12 -14.00
N GLU A 213 23.84 -7.39 -15.27
CA GLU A 213 23.88 -6.37 -16.31
C GLU A 213 22.50 -6.10 -16.87
N THR A 214 22.16 -4.83 -17.02
CA THR A 214 20.81 -4.41 -17.43
C THR A 214 20.90 -3.08 -18.19
N ASP A 215 19.94 -2.80 -19.05
CA ASP A 215 19.88 -1.53 -19.77
C ASP A 215 19.16 -0.46 -18.94
N VAL A 216 18.17 -0.89 -18.11
CA VAL A 216 17.42 0.02 -17.23
C VAL A 216 17.15 -0.65 -15.88
N ILE A 217 17.33 0.10 -14.79
CA ILE A 217 16.98 -0.30 -13.42
C ILE A 217 15.75 0.51 -12.99
N ILE A 218 14.69 -0.17 -12.54
CA ILE A 218 13.54 0.48 -11.91
C ILE A 218 13.60 0.27 -10.40
N LEU A 219 13.87 1.33 -9.62
CA LEU A 219 13.86 1.29 -8.16
C LEU A 219 12.43 1.39 -7.65
N ALA A 220 11.83 0.25 -7.34
CA ALA A 220 10.47 0.09 -6.85
C ALA A 220 10.41 -0.30 -5.36
N CYS A 221 11.50 -0.11 -4.64
CA CYS A 221 11.64 -0.34 -3.20
C CYS A 221 11.22 0.89 -2.37
N GLY A 222 11.27 0.78 -1.03
CA GLY A 222 10.99 1.92 -0.14
C GLY A 222 12.03 3.04 -0.31
N SER A 223 11.61 4.29 -0.07
CA SER A 223 12.43 5.49 -0.34
C SER A 223 13.80 5.48 0.34
N LYS A 224 13.90 4.90 1.55
CA LYS A 224 15.21 4.76 2.25
C LYS A 224 16.17 3.84 1.50
N THR A 225 15.68 2.72 1.00
CA THR A 225 16.50 1.78 0.21
C THR A 225 16.85 2.40 -1.15
N ALA A 226 15.89 3.04 -1.82
CA ALA A 226 16.13 3.74 -3.07
C ALA A 226 17.22 4.83 -2.91
N ARG A 227 17.14 5.65 -1.85
CA ARG A 227 18.16 6.62 -1.50
C ARG A 227 19.54 5.99 -1.36
N LYS A 228 19.65 4.89 -0.58
CA LYS A 228 20.93 4.18 -0.38
C LYS A 228 21.51 3.69 -1.70
N LEU A 229 20.68 3.17 -2.59
CA LEU A 229 21.12 2.68 -3.90
C LEU A 229 21.56 3.84 -4.81
N VAL A 230 20.79 4.93 -4.85
CA VAL A 230 21.15 6.13 -5.64
C VAL A 230 22.45 6.76 -5.12
N SER A 231 22.65 6.82 -3.79
CA SER A 231 23.88 7.41 -3.21
C SER A 231 25.16 6.67 -3.64
N SER A 232 25.05 5.41 -4.08
CA SER A 232 26.19 4.68 -4.64
C SER A 232 26.62 5.16 -6.03
N MET A 233 25.74 5.90 -6.73
CA MET A 233 26.02 6.49 -8.04
C MET A 233 26.21 8.00 -7.93
N ASP A 234 25.33 8.68 -7.19
CA ASP A 234 25.32 10.13 -7.03
C ASP A 234 24.85 10.50 -5.61
N GLU A 235 25.83 10.79 -4.74
CA GLU A 235 25.57 11.18 -3.34
C GLU A 235 24.78 12.50 -3.26
N THR A 236 25.11 13.48 -4.12
CA THR A 236 24.46 14.79 -4.11
C THR A 236 22.99 14.68 -4.52
N ALA A 237 22.71 13.97 -5.61
CA ALA A 237 21.35 13.78 -6.08
C ALA A 237 20.49 12.95 -5.10
N SER A 238 21.12 12.09 -4.28
CA SER A 238 20.44 11.33 -3.24
C SER A 238 19.78 12.21 -2.16
N GLN A 239 20.22 13.47 -2.01
CA GLN A 239 19.66 14.42 -1.04
C GLN A 239 18.20 14.75 -1.32
N LYS A 240 17.72 14.66 -2.56
CA LYS A 240 16.29 14.85 -2.91
C LYS A 240 15.35 13.92 -2.12
N PHE A 241 15.83 12.76 -1.69
CA PHE A 241 15.04 11.82 -0.88
C PHE A 241 14.82 12.29 0.57
N THR A 242 15.53 13.31 1.05
CA THR A 242 15.39 13.83 2.42
C THR A 242 14.07 14.57 2.61
N THR A 243 13.47 15.08 1.52
CA THR A 243 12.20 15.80 1.54
C THR A 243 10.99 14.87 1.73
N ILE A 244 11.17 13.53 1.59
CA ILE A 244 10.09 12.57 1.72
C ILE A 244 9.62 12.49 3.17
N GLN A 245 8.37 12.89 3.37
CA GLN A 245 7.69 12.79 4.65
C GLN A 245 7.10 11.39 4.84
N ARG A 246 7.20 10.86 6.07
CA ARG A 246 6.70 9.52 6.42
C ARG A 246 5.76 9.60 7.59
N THR A 247 4.61 8.94 7.47
CA THR A 247 3.70 8.70 8.57
C THR A 247 3.91 7.30 9.11
N THR A 248 4.05 7.18 10.42
CA THR A 248 4.15 5.87 11.10
C THR A 248 2.88 5.58 11.88
N ALA A 249 2.60 4.31 12.10
CA ALA A 249 1.47 3.86 12.89
C ALA A 249 1.84 2.65 13.77
N SER A 250 1.05 2.43 14.83
CA SER A 250 0.95 1.14 15.52
C SER A 250 -0.30 0.43 15.01
N VAL A 251 -0.24 -0.90 14.94
CA VAL A 251 -1.32 -1.72 14.41
C VAL A 251 -1.54 -2.93 15.30
N VAL A 252 -2.81 -3.22 15.57
CA VAL A 252 -3.27 -4.49 16.16
C VAL A 252 -4.29 -5.09 15.20
N GLU A 253 -4.08 -6.33 14.82
CA GLU A 253 -4.98 -7.06 13.95
C GLU A 253 -5.39 -8.36 14.62
N LEU A 254 -6.69 -8.65 14.69
CA LEU A 254 -7.28 -9.70 15.52
C LEU A 254 -8.25 -10.55 14.71
N GLY A 255 -8.03 -11.86 14.68
CA GLY A 255 -9.04 -12.84 14.33
C GLY A 255 -9.72 -13.34 15.58
N LEU A 256 -11.04 -13.19 15.68
CA LEU A 256 -11.84 -13.51 16.84
C LEU A 256 -12.92 -14.52 16.49
N ASP A 257 -13.26 -15.44 17.41
CA ASP A 257 -14.40 -16.35 17.30
C ASP A 257 -15.74 -15.72 17.76
N SER A 258 -15.71 -14.46 18.18
CA SER A 258 -16.87 -13.67 18.59
C SER A 258 -17.02 -12.39 17.80
N LYS A 259 -18.12 -11.67 17.98
CA LYS A 259 -18.42 -10.37 17.34
C LYS A 259 -18.54 -9.26 18.37
N PRO A 260 -17.45 -8.88 19.04
CA PRO A 260 -17.50 -7.85 20.08
C PRO A 260 -17.72 -6.44 19.51
N PHE A 261 -17.53 -6.26 18.20
CA PHE A 261 -17.64 -4.99 17.49
C PHE A 261 -18.93 -4.95 16.65
N GLN A 262 -20.07 -5.03 17.34
CA GLN A 262 -21.37 -5.20 16.70
C GLN A 262 -21.75 -4.04 15.77
N GLU A 263 -22.27 -4.39 14.58
CA GLU A 263 -22.93 -3.53 13.60
C GLU A 263 -22.09 -2.44 12.90
N HIS A 264 -20.91 -2.06 13.40
CA HIS A 264 -20.06 -1.09 12.74
C HIS A 264 -19.14 -1.75 11.71
N HIS A 265 -18.90 -1.03 10.60
CA HIS A 265 -17.79 -1.32 9.69
C HIS A 265 -16.49 -0.70 10.19
N ALA A 266 -16.60 0.50 10.78
CA ALA A 266 -15.48 1.21 11.36
C ALA A 266 -15.93 2.12 12.51
N VAL A 267 -15.04 2.31 13.47
CA VAL A 267 -15.11 3.38 14.48
C VAL A 267 -13.82 4.18 14.43
N VAL A 268 -13.95 5.50 14.40
CA VAL A 268 -12.83 6.44 14.35
C VAL A 268 -12.83 7.30 15.60
N ASP A 269 -11.70 7.39 16.26
CA ASP A 269 -11.40 8.38 17.28
C ASP A 269 -10.46 9.43 16.70
N ILE A 270 -11.00 10.60 16.38
CA ILE A 270 -10.23 11.71 15.79
C ILE A 270 -9.30 12.37 16.80
N GLU A 271 -9.67 12.37 18.10
CA GLU A 271 -8.88 12.99 19.15
C GLU A 271 -7.60 12.21 19.43
N ARG A 272 -7.70 10.86 19.45
CA ARG A 272 -6.55 9.96 19.66
C ARG A 272 -5.89 9.53 18.36
N SER A 273 -6.42 9.92 17.18
CA SER A 273 -5.96 9.48 15.85
C SER A 273 -5.94 7.97 15.69
N MET A 274 -7.07 7.32 16.02
CA MET A 274 -7.22 5.87 15.99
C MET A 274 -8.44 5.46 15.17
N ALA A 275 -8.39 4.24 14.62
CA ALA A 275 -9.56 3.60 14.03
C ALA A 275 -9.50 2.09 14.23
N ILE A 276 -10.69 1.48 14.28
CA ILE A 276 -10.91 0.03 14.22
C ILE A 276 -11.82 -0.22 13.02
N LEU A 277 -11.46 -1.18 12.17
CA LEU A 277 -12.32 -1.72 11.11
C LEU A 277 -12.59 -3.19 11.39
N ASP A 278 -13.83 -3.64 11.14
CA ASP A 278 -14.16 -5.07 11.13
C ASP A 278 -14.37 -5.54 9.68
N TYR A 279 -13.41 -6.29 9.17
CA TYR A 279 -13.45 -6.84 7.82
C TYR A 279 -14.62 -7.82 7.64
N PHE A 280 -14.98 -8.60 8.65
CA PHE A 280 -16.08 -9.56 8.53
C PHE A 280 -17.45 -8.88 8.54
N SER A 281 -17.61 -7.76 9.23
CA SER A 281 -18.84 -6.96 9.15
C SER A 281 -19.02 -6.32 7.77
N ILE A 282 -17.90 -5.96 7.11
CA ILE A 282 -17.92 -5.45 5.74
C ILE A 282 -18.13 -6.59 4.74
N GLN A 283 -17.58 -7.77 5.02
CA GLN A 283 -17.54 -8.94 4.15
C GLN A 283 -18.01 -10.23 4.86
N PRO A 284 -19.29 -10.39 5.16
CA PRO A 284 -19.80 -11.56 5.89
C PRO A 284 -19.52 -12.91 5.21
N ARG A 285 -19.13 -12.89 3.93
CA ARG A 285 -18.84 -14.10 3.12
C ARG A 285 -17.41 -14.62 3.25
N LEU A 286 -16.54 -13.96 4.02
CA LEU A 286 -15.20 -14.51 4.32
C LEU A 286 -15.25 -15.76 5.23
N GLY A 287 -16.49 -16.18 5.62
CA GLY A 287 -16.80 -17.59 5.92
C GLY A 287 -16.55 -18.04 7.33
N LEU A 288 -16.05 -17.19 8.22
CA LEU A 288 -15.88 -17.55 9.63
C LEU A 288 -16.96 -16.87 10.48
N GLU A 289 -17.50 -17.60 11.45
CA GLU A 289 -18.25 -17.02 12.55
C GLU A 289 -17.24 -16.21 13.38
N GLY A 290 -17.48 -14.92 13.61
CA GLY A 290 -16.58 -14.07 14.38
C GLY A 290 -16.30 -12.73 13.74
N SER A 291 -15.19 -12.12 14.11
CA SER A 291 -14.71 -10.82 13.62
C SER A 291 -13.26 -10.87 13.14
N HIS A 292 -12.93 -10.07 12.17
CA HIS A 292 -11.54 -9.76 11.82
C HIS A 292 -11.33 -8.25 11.98
N LEU A 293 -10.80 -7.86 13.15
CA LEU A 293 -10.57 -6.47 13.50
C LEU A 293 -9.19 -6.02 13.05
N ALA A 294 -9.14 -4.90 12.35
CA ALA A 294 -7.90 -4.20 12.04
C ALA A 294 -7.91 -2.82 12.73
N ALA A 295 -7.12 -2.68 13.76
CA ALA A 295 -6.98 -1.45 14.53
C ALA A 295 -5.68 -0.72 14.17
N VAL A 296 -5.74 0.61 14.09
CA VAL A 296 -4.60 1.47 13.78
C VAL A 296 -4.59 2.70 14.68
N ALA A 297 -3.42 3.05 15.18
CA ALA A 297 -3.15 4.33 15.82
C ALA A 297 -2.03 5.04 15.05
N VAL A 298 -2.27 6.28 14.67
CA VAL A 298 -1.38 7.05 13.79
C VAL A 298 -0.48 7.96 14.61
N GLY A 299 0.81 7.97 14.30
CA GLY A 299 1.85 8.70 15.05
C GLY A 299 2.03 10.17 14.66
N GLY A 300 0.98 10.83 14.23
CA GLY A 300 1.03 12.20 13.72
C GLY A 300 1.17 12.24 12.19
N LEU A 301 0.50 13.20 11.58
CA LEU A 301 0.67 13.50 10.16
C LEU A 301 1.86 14.46 10.00
N PRO A 302 2.57 14.41 8.87
CA PRO A 302 3.69 15.32 8.62
C PRO A 302 3.34 16.80 8.73
N GLN A 303 2.11 17.18 8.36
CA GLN A 303 1.59 18.54 8.48
C GLN A 303 1.31 18.97 9.93
N ASP A 304 1.22 18.03 10.86
CA ASP A 304 1.03 18.28 12.29
C ASP A 304 2.40 18.43 12.99
N ALA A 305 3.41 18.97 12.30
CA ALA A 305 4.78 19.11 12.78
C ALA A 305 4.81 19.71 14.20
N GLY A 306 5.06 18.88 15.20
CA GLY A 306 5.19 19.25 16.61
C GLY A 306 4.13 18.68 17.55
N THR A 307 3.03 18.09 17.06
CA THR A 307 2.04 17.43 17.92
C THR A 307 2.07 15.91 17.71
N THR A 308 3.15 15.27 18.16
CA THR A 308 3.10 13.83 18.40
C THR A 308 2.20 13.60 19.60
N ARG A 309 1.00 13.06 19.39
CA ARG A 309 0.05 12.68 20.46
C ARG A 309 0.59 11.55 21.36
N PHE A 310 1.69 10.95 20.96
CA PHE A 310 2.34 9.84 21.66
C PHE A 310 3.85 10.08 21.70
N GLU A 311 4.45 9.90 22.86
CA GLU A 311 5.90 10.03 23.07
C GLU A 311 6.70 8.89 22.43
N SER A 312 6.07 7.70 22.32
CA SER A 312 6.71 6.51 21.75
C SER A 312 5.73 5.64 20.94
N ALA A 313 6.30 4.72 20.15
CA ALA A 313 5.52 3.70 19.44
C ALA A 313 4.84 2.72 20.40
N ASP A 314 5.47 2.42 21.53
CA ASP A 314 4.91 1.49 22.51
C ASP A 314 3.76 2.13 23.29
N GLN A 315 3.89 3.40 23.68
CA GLN A 315 2.77 4.17 24.26
C GLN A 315 1.57 4.19 23.31
N ARG A 316 1.83 4.41 22.02
CA ARG A 316 0.79 4.39 20.99
C ARG A 316 0.13 3.02 20.85
N LEU A 317 0.90 1.93 20.92
CA LEU A 317 0.35 0.57 20.88
C LEU A 317 -0.52 0.29 22.11
N THR A 318 -0.06 0.65 23.30
CA THR A 318 -0.82 0.52 24.55
C THR A 318 -2.15 1.31 24.49
N ALA A 319 -2.12 2.53 23.96
CA ALA A 319 -3.34 3.32 23.80
C ALA A 319 -4.31 2.70 22.75
N LEU A 320 -3.79 2.06 21.72
CA LEU A 320 -4.60 1.34 20.74
C LEU A 320 -5.26 0.10 21.35
N GLU A 321 -4.57 -0.63 22.20
CA GLU A 321 -5.15 -1.76 22.94
C GLU A 321 -6.23 -1.30 23.93
N ALA A 322 -6.02 -0.18 24.62
CA ALA A 322 -7.04 0.43 25.46
C ALA A 322 -8.30 0.82 24.66
N PHE A 323 -8.11 1.35 23.44
CA PHE A 323 -9.23 1.64 22.55
C PHE A 323 -9.99 0.39 22.10
N LEU A 324 -9.30 -0.73 21.89
CA LEU A 324 -9.93 -2.03 21.65
C LEU A 324 -10.70 -2.52 22.88
N ASP A 325 -10.16 -2.33 24.10
CA ASP A 325 -10.86 -2.68 25.35
C ASP A 325 -12.14 -1.88 25.53
N GLU A 326 -12.17 -0.62 25.09
CA GLU A 326 -13.34 0.24 25.15
C GLU A 326 -14.42 -0.14 24.12
N ARG A 327 -14.02 -0.60 22.92
CA ARG A 327 -14.92 -0.72 21.76
C ARG A 327 -15.26 -2.15 21.35
N ALA A 328 -14.46 -3.12 21.76
CA ALA A 328 -14.60 -4.53 21.43
C ALA A 328 -14.56 -5.37 22.73
N LEU A 329 -15.54 -5.17 23.60
CA LEU A 329 -15.58 -5.75 24.94
C LEU A 329 -15.36 -7.27 24.92
N GLY A 330 -14.42 -7.75 25.78
CA GLY A 330 -14.10 -9.17 25.89
C GLY A 330 -13.22 -9.74 24.76
N TRP A 331 -12.72 -8.91 23.85
CA TRP A 331 -11.95 -9.38 22.69
C TRP A 331 -10.76 -10.29 23.05
N ARG A 332 -10.13 -10.07 24.22
CA ARG A 332 -8.95 -10.85 24.65
C ARG A 332 -9.25 -12.32 24.92
N GLU A 333 -10.49 -12.65 25.30
CA GLU A 333 -10.94 -14.01 25.59
C GLU A 333 -11.31 -14.79 24.33
N HIS A 334 -11.41 -14.10 23.19
CA HIS A 334 -11.89 -14.62 21.91
C HIS A 334 -10.83 -14.63 20.81
N ILE A 335 -9.55 -14.41 21.15
CA ILE A 335 -8.47 -14.36 20.18
C ILE A 335 -8.20 -15.75 19.61
N ILE A 336 -8.36 -15.92 18.30
CA ILE A 336 -7.86 -17.08 17.54
C ILE A 336 -6.49 -16.75 16.97
N GLN A 337 -6.35 -15.54 16.42
CA GLN A 337 -5.12 -15.05 15.80
C GLN A 337 -4.90 -13.58 16.15
N GLU A 338 -3.62 -13.21 16.27
CA GLU A 338 -3.26 -11.83 16.51
C GLU A 338 -1.96 -11.43 15.80
N GLY A 339 -1.90 -10.17 15.38
CA GLY A 339 -0.72 -9.51 14.89
C GLY A 339 -0.56 -8.14 15.56
N ARG A 340 0.61 -7.86 16.14
CA ARG A 340 0.92 -6.58 16.77
C ARG A 340 2.17 -5.98 16.17
N GLN A 341 2.10 -4.71 15.80
CA GLN A 341 3.22 -3.94 15.29
C GLN A 341 3.27 -2.58 15.98
N SER A 342 4.26 -2.34 16.81
CA SER A 342 4.40 -1.06 17.51
C SER A 342 4.76 0.07 16.55
N LYS A 343 5.45 -0.25 15.43
CA LYS A 343 5.86 0.76 14.45
C LYS A 343 5.93 0.22 13.04
N ILE A 344 5.03 0.68 12.19
CA ILE A 344 5.08 0.47 10.74
C ILE A 344 5.19 1.81 10.01
N THR A 345 5.72 1.80 8.78
CA THR A 345 5.54 2.92 7.86
C THR A 345 4.18 2.78 7.18
N LEU A 346 3.23 3.58 7.63
CA LEU A 346 1.89 3.60 7.06
C LEU A 346 1.92 4.16 5.64
N HIS A 347 2.56 5.30 5.47
CA HIS A 347 2.61 6.02 4.21
C HIS A 347 3.90 6.84 4.06
N GLU A 348 4.35 6.95 2.81
CA GLU A 348 5.39 7.91 2.38
C GLU A 348 4.70 8.86 1.40
N LEU A 349 4.68 10.16 1.72
CA LEU A 349 4.04 11.15 0.88
C LEU A 349 4.81 11.33 -0.43
N PRO A 350 4.12 11.52 -1.56
CA PRO A 350 4.77 11.84 -2.83
C PRO A 350 5.60 13.11 -2.72
N SER A 351 6.83 13.07 -3.22
CA SER A 351 7.69 14.25 -3.33
C SER A 351 7.59 14.80 -4.74
N GLU A 352 7.35 16.11 -4.87
CA GLU A 352 7.32 16.79 -6.17
C GLU A 352 8.74 16.89 -6.79
N GLU A 353 9.78 16.73 -5.98
CA GLU A 353 11.18 16.73 -6.42
C GLU A 353 11.65 15.40 -7.04
N LEU A 354 10.88 14.32 -6.82
CA LEU A 354 11.22 12.97 -7.28
C LEU A 354 10.19 12.46 -8.28
N THR A 355 10.51 12.58 -9.54
CA THR A 355 9.74 12.00 -10.65
C THR A 355 10.27 10.63 -11.04
N GLN A 356 9.57 9.91 -11.90
CA GLN A 356 10.05 8.64 -12.46
C GLN A 356 11.37 8.80 -13.21
N LEU A 357 11.65 9.98 -13.78
CA LEU A 357 12.82 10.27 -14.62
C LEU A 357 13.98 10.96 -13.87
N SER A 358 13.89 11.13 -12.55
CA SER A 358 14.91 11.90 -11.78
C SER A 358 16.34 11.39 -11.92
N PHE A 359 16.54 10.15 -12.37
CA PHE A 359 17.86 9.52 -12.57
C PHE A 359 17.94 8.79 -13.93
N ALA A 360 17.13 9.20 -14.90
CA ALA A 360 17.06 8.55 -16.21
C ALA A 360 18.40 8.63 -16.97
N GLU A 361 19.19 9.67 -16.77
CA GLU A 361 20.53 9.83 -17.30
C GLU A 361 21.54 8.76 -16.85
N HIS A 362 21.22 8.07 -15.75
CA HIS A 362 22.02 6.94 -15.26
C HIS A 362 21.39 5.57 -15.60
N GLY A 363 20.37 5.54 -16.46
CA GLY A 363 19.60 4.32 -16.74
C GLY A 363 18.70 3.88 -15.59
N VAL A 364 18.36 4.78 -14.65
CA VAL A 364 17.58 4.46 -13.46
C VAL A 364 16.26 5.22 -13.43
N LEU A 365 15.16 4.47 -13.26
CA LEU A 365 13.81 5.00 -13.08
C LEU A 365 13.32 4.75 -11.65
N LEU A 366 12.45 5.64 -11.17
CA LEU A 366 11.86 5.53 -9.84
C LEU A 366 10.40 5.08 -9.90
N ALA A 367 10.00 4.22 -8.96
CA ALA A 367 8.62 3.80 -8.77
C ALA A 367 8.30 3.62 -7.28
N GLY A 368 7.12 4.08 -6.86
CA GLY A 368 6.69 3.98 -5.45
C GLY A 368 5.61 4.99 -5.12
N ALA A 369 4.95 4.82 -3.97
CA ALA A 369 3.97 5.78 -3.49
C ALA A 369 4.59 7.14 -3.11
N TRP A 370 5.91 7.18 -2.93
CA TRP A 370 6.71 8.35 -2.60
C TRP A 370 7.22 9.14 -3.83
N VAL A 371 7.04 8.60 -5.02
CA VAL A 371 7.34 9.30 -6.29
C VAL A 371 6.14 10.15 -6.68
N GLU A 372 6.38 11.28 -7.33
CA GLU A 372 5.33 12.17 -7.83
C GLU A 372 4.20 11.40 -8.53
N SER A 373 2.96 11.62 -8.06
CA SER A 373 1.77 10.95 -8.58
C SER A 373 0.50 11.74 -8.29
N GLU A 374 -0.48 11.66 -9.19
CA GLU A 374 -1.85 12.14 -8.96
C GLU A 374 -2.67 11.21 -8.04
N HIS A 375 -2.07 10.13 -7.58
CA HIS A 375 -2.66 9.12 -6.72
C HIS A 375 -1.84 8.97 -5.43
N SER A 376 -2.47 8.45 -4.38
CA SER A 376 -1.84 8.20 -3.10
C SER A 376 -1.90 6.73 -2.70
N LEU A 377 -1.14 6.36 -1.66
CA LEU A 377 -1.14 5.02 -1.09
C LEU A 377 -0.84 3.92 -2.15
N ALA A 378 -1.60 2.84 -2.11
CA ALA A 378 -1.46 1.73 -3.06
C ALA A 378 -1.74 2.14 -4.51
N ASP A 379 -2.71 3.03 -4.73
CA ASP A 379 -3.00 3.57 -6.06
C ASP A 379 -1.83 4.41 -6.60
N GLY A 380 -1.16 5.18 -5.73
CA GLY A 380 0.07 5.91 -6.06
C GLY A 380 1.20 4.98 -6.45
N ALA A 381 1.40 3.89 -5.68
CA ALA A 381 2.41 2.88 -5.99
C ALA A 381 2.16 2.23 -7.36
N VAL A 382 0.92 1.80 -7.63
CA VAL A 382 0.55 1.18 -8.92
C VAL A 382 0.68 2.17 -10.09
N ALA A 383 0.17 3.39 -9.94
CA ALA A 383 0.24 4.41 -11.00
C ALA A 383 1.68 4.79 -11.32
N SER A 384 2.50 4.99 -10.28
CA SER A 384 3.93 5.29 -10.41
C SER A 384 4.69 4.15 -11.09
N GLY A 385 4.46 2.89 -10.68
CA GLY A 385 5.08 1.72 -11.30
C GLY A 385 4.74 1.60 -12.78
N ARG A 386 3.46 1.71 -13.13
CA ARG A 386 3.00 1.70 -14.52
C ARG A 386 3.63 2.83 -15.35
N LYS A 387 3.72 4.04 -14.78
CA LYS A 387 4.36 5.17 -15.45
C LYS A 387 5.85 4.90 -15.68
N ALA A 388 6.57 4.34 -14.70
CA ALA A 388 7.98 3.96 -14.86
C ALA A 388 8.16 2.92 -15.98
N GLY A 389 7.33 1.85 -16.00
CA GLY A 389 7.36 0.84 -17.06
C GLY A 389 7.17 1.40 -18.48
N ARG A 390 6.35 2.46 -18.65
CA ARG A 390 6.16 3.13 -19.95
C ARG A 390 7.30 4.07 -20.35
N LEU A 391 8.11 4.49 -19.40
CA LEU A 391 9.15 5.49 -19.62
C LEU A 391 10.53 4.87 -19.87
N ILE A 392 10.64 3.54 -19.97
CA ILE A 392 11.91 2.81 -20.15
C ILE A 392 12.71 3.35 -21.32
N ALA A 393 12.08 3.60 -22.47
CA ALA A 393 12.77 4.15 -23.64
C ALA A 393 13.45 5.52 -23.41
N LYS A 394 13.08 6.25 -22.35
CA LYS A 394 13.70 7.53 -21.99
C LYS A 394 14.94 7.38 -21.10
N ALA A 395 15.23 6.17 -20.63
CA ALA A 395 16.38 5.85 -19.79
C ALA A 395 17.39 4.93 -20.49
N ILE A 396 17.15 4.58 -21.75
CA ILE A 396 18.09 3.83 -22.59
C ILE A 396 18.99 4.85 -23.26
N HIS A 397 20.31 4.64 -23.20
CA HIS A 397 21.36 5.46 -23.80
C HIS A 397 21.99 4.78 -25.01
#